data_15ba25283d6902158096477d787df3f0
#
_entry.id   15ba25283d6902158096477d787df3f0
#
_cell.length_a   1.000
_cell.length_b   1.000
_cell.length_c   1.000
_cell.angle_alpha   90.00
_cell.angle_beta   90.00
_cell.angle_gamma   90.00
#
_symmetry.space_group_name_H-M   'P 1'
#
loop_
_entity.id
_entity.type
_entity.pdbx_description
1 polymer ?
#
loop_
_entity_poly.entity_id
_entity_poly.type
_entity_poly.pdbx_seq_one_letter_code
_entity_poly.pdbx_strand_id
1 'polypeptide(L)'
;MFYDYGDIIASWQLDSYFELTNAQEEWVEERMRLHLEWHRNVELPRYKRFLIDIQNRAKDGLTMSELDEGFSRYEAKMGRTFERLIPDAALFLTKISPEQINNLEREMAEENEEMMEKLEHSEERLQKRQEEFWVQMEDWFGEFTKAQQRQIKLLQTKWYTESADPLAERMERRRKSQPQFLALLRSSPDSMQLENWFRQWIQSWQSKTNPGRKVRIQRNKKRILQFDMILTPLQRLHAVRELDDWIETLDTAIVNH
;
A
#
# COMPACT_ATOMS: atom_id res chain seq x y z
N MET A 1 -6.82 15.56 9.28
CA MET A 1 -5.35 15.77 9.32
C MET A 1 -4.62 15.35 8.04
N PHE A 2 -4.74 14.10 7.50
CA PHE A 2 -4.04 13.72 6.26
C PHE A 2 -4.54 14.49 5.02
N TYR A 3 -5.83 14.78 4.93
CA TYR A 3 -6.41 15.51 3.79
C TYR A 3 -6.19 17.03 3.82
N ASP A 4 -5.83 17.57 4.97
CA ASP A 4 -5.65 19.02 5.13
C ASP A 4 -4.25 19.49 4.65
N TYR A 5 -3.30 18.56 4.59
CA TYR A 5 -1.91 18.84 4.19
C TYR A 5 -1.37 17.82 3.18
N GLY A 6 -2.24 17.00 2.60
CA GLY A 6 -1.81 15.90 1.72
C GLY A 6 -1.19 16.38 0.41
N ASP A 7 -1.60 17.53 -0.11
CA ASP A 7 -1.00 18.21 -1.25
C ASP A 7 0.41 18.71 -0.93
N ILE A 8 0.60 19.36 0.22
CA ILE A 8 1.90 19.84 0.71
C ILE A 8 2.86 18.66 0.95
N ILE A 9 2.40 17.59 1.62
CA ILE A 9 3.22 16.41 1.87
C ILE A 9 3.65 15.74 0.56
N ALA A 10 2.73 15.65 -0.41
CA ALA A 10 3.05 15.08 -1.73
C ALA A 10 4.02 15.96 -2.50
N SER A 11 3.89 17.28 -2.42
CA SER A 11 4.83 18.24 -3.02
C SER A 11 6.22 18.09 -2.43
N TRP A 12 6.36 18.06 -1.11
CA TRP A 12 7.67 17.84 -0.46
C TRP A 12 8.31 16.51 -0.83
N GLN A 13 7.50 15.46 -0.95
CA GLN A 13 8.01 14.14 -1.33
C GLN A 13 8.46 14.10 -2.80
N LEU A 14 7.80 14.83 -3.69
CA LEU A 14 8.26 15.00 -5.08
C LEU A 14 9.46 15.91 -5.17
N ASP A 15 9.54 16.96 -4.33
CA ASP A 15 10.67 17.88 -4.29
C ASP A 15 11.97 17.17 -3.93
N SER A 16 11.94 16.24 -2.95
CA SER A 16 13.14 15.45 -2.61
C SER A 16 13.70 14.67 -3.81
N TYR A 17 12.84 14.16 -4.69
CA TYR A 17 13.26 13.40 -5.87
C TYR A 17 13.63 14.27 -7.06
N PHE A 18 12.99 15.43 -7.23
CA PHE A 18 13.09 16.19 -8.48
C PHE A 18 13.65 17.61 -8.32
N GLU A 19 13.86 18.12 -7.10
CA GLU A 19 14.24 19.51 -6.86
C GLU A 19 13.34 20.45 -7.68
N LEU A 20 12.08 20.55 -7.29
CA LEU A 20 11.03 21.23 -8.07
C LEU A 20 11.34 22.72 -8.26
N THR A 21 11.09 23.24 -9.45
CA THR A 21 10.98 24.68 -9.63
C THR A 21 9.68 25.21 -9.02
N ASN A 22 9.61 26.49 -8.65
CA ASN A 22 8.39 27.10 -8.10
C ASN A 22 7.14 26.82 -8.97
N ALA A 23 7.29 26.89 -10.29
CA ALA A 23 6.18 26.62 -11.21
C ALA A 23 5.75 25.14 -11.24
N GLN A 24 6.69 24.22 -11.02
CA GLN A 24 6.37 22.77 -10.89
C GLN A 24 5.71 22.50 -9.55
N GLU A 25 6.17 23.12 -8.47
CA GLU A 25 5.60 23.00 -7.13
C GLU A 25 4.13 23.47 -7.12
N GLU A 26 3.86 24.69 -7.59
CA GLU A 26 2.50 25.24 -7.73
C GLU A 26 1.58 24.30 -8.55
N TRP A 27 2.10 23.79 -9.67
CA TRP A 27 1.34 22.86 -10.51
C TRP A 27 1.06 21.52 -9.80
N VAL A 28 2.05 20.96 -9.11
CA VAL A 28 1.90 19.69 -8.35
C VAL A 28 0.88 19.86 -7.24
N GLU A 29 0.96 20.93 -6.46
CA GLU A 29 0.01 21.23 -5.37
C GLU A 29 -1.42 21.35 -5.91
N GLU A 30 -1.64 22.08 -7.00
CA GLU A 30 -2.96 22.18 -7.60
C GLU A 30 -3.49 20.82 -8.05
N ARG A 31 -2.67 20.01 -8.74
CA ARG A 31 -3.09 18.67 -9.21
C ARG A 31 -3.37 17.74 -8.04
N MET A 32 -2.54 17.75 -7.01
CA MET A 32 -2.74 16.95 -5.81
C MET A 32 -4.02 17.34 -5.08
N ARG A 33 -4.32 18.64 -4.94
CA ARG A 33 -5.58 19.12 -4.39
C ARG A 33 -6.78 18.56 -5.14
N LEU A 34 -6.78 18.59 -6.47
CA LEU A 34 -7.85 18.02 -7.30
C LEU A 34 -7.96 16.48 -7.14
N HIS A 35 -6.85 15.79 -7.00
CA HIS A 35 -6.86 14.35 -6.76
C HIS A 35 -7.37 13.99 -5.36
N LEU A 36 -7.00 14.75 -4.33
CA LEU A 36 -7.48 14.57 -2.96
C LEU A 36 -8.98 14.87 -2.86
N GLU A 37 -9.45 15.94 -3.51
CA GLU A 37 -10.88 16.25 -3.58
C GLU A 37 -11.67 15.12 -4.27
N TRP A 38 -11.20 14.64 -5.41
CA TRP A 38 -11.82 13.49 -6.07
C TRP A 38 -11.78 12.24 -5.18
N HIS A 39 -10.66 11.94 -4.54
CA HIS A 39 -10.52 10.78 -3.67
C HIS A 39 -11.50 10.85 -2.50
N ARG A 40 -11.63 12.02 -1.88
CA ARG A 40 -12.59 12.28 -0.80
C ARG A 40 -14.02 12.07 -1.27
N ASN A 41 -14.40 12.69 -2.39
CA ASN A 41 -15.79 12.70 -2.85
C ASN A 41 -16.22 11.40 -3.54
N VAL A 42 -15.30 10.64 -4.11
CA VAL A 42 -15.61 9.46 -4.92
C VAL A 42 -15.11 8.16 -4.29
N GLU A 43 -13.86 8.10 -3.81
CA GLU A 43 -13.29 6.85 -3.32
C GLU A 43 -13.55 6.62 -1.82
N LEU A 44 -13.52 7.64 -0.95
CA LEU A 44 -13.83 7.44 0.47
C LEU A 44 -15.23 6.89 0.72
N PRO A 45 -16.31 7.36 0.05
CA PRO A 45 -17.62 6.72 0.18
C PRO A 45 -17.65 5.27 -0.28
N ARG A 46 -16.81 4.89 -1.24
CA ARG A 46 -16.66 3.49 -1.67
C ARG A 46 -15.88 2.67 -0.65
N TYR A 47 -14.87 3.25 0.00
CA TYR A 47 -14.11 2.59 1.07
C TYR A 47 -15.01 2.36 2.28
N LYS A 48 -15.80 3.34 2.67
CA LYS A 48 -16.80 3.19 3.73
C LYS A 48 -17.73 1.99 3.47
N ARG A 49 -18.36 1.93 2.29
CA ARG A 49 -19.23 0.80 1.92
C ARG A 49 -18.50 -0.54 1.94
N PHE A 50 -17.24 -0.56 1.57
CA PHE A 50 -16.41 -1.77 1.62
C PHE A 50 -16.12 -2.19 3.06
N LEU A 51 -15.80 -1.26 3.98
CA LEU A 51 -15.59 -1.57 5.39
C LEU A 51 -16.87 -2.08 6.07
N ILE A 52 -18.02 -1.47 5.78
CA ILE A 52 -19.32 -1.94 6.25
C ILE A 52 -19.60 -3.39 5.79
N ASP A 53 -19.27 -3.71 4.53
CA ASP A 53 -19.43 -5.07 4.02
C ASP A 53 -18.50 -6.08 4.73
N ILE A 54 -17.22 -5.71 4.93
CA ILE A 54 -16.27 -6.51 5.72
C ILE A 54 -16.78 -6.71 7.15
N GLN A 55 -17.24 -5.66 7.80
CA GLN A 55 -17.77 -5.69 9.16
C GLN A 55 -18.93 -6.65 9.29
N ASN A 56 -19.86 -6.66 8.34
CA ASN A 56 -21.00 -7.57 8.35
C ASN A 56 -20.59 -9.04 8.19
N ARG A 57 -19.55 -9.31 7.39
CA ARG A 57 -19.03 -10.67 7.15
C ARG A 57 -18.12 -11.16 8.28
N ALA A 58 -17.45 -10.27 8.99
CA ALA A 58 -16.52 -10.65 10.06
C ALA A 58 -17.21 -11.13 11.34
N LYS A 59 -18.53 -10.98 11.48
CA LYS A 59 -19.29 -11.30 12.70
C LYS A 59 -19.31 -12.79 13.04
N ASP A 60 -19.41 -13.64 12.04
CA ASP A 60 -19.57 -15.11 12.16
C ASP A 60 -18.36 -15.91 11.63
N GLY A 61 -17.29 -15.20 11.27
CA GLY A 61 -16.06 -15.78 10.73
C GLY A 61 -15.93 -15.59 9.23
N LEU A 62 -14.71 -15.76 8.74
CA LEU A 62 -14.38 -15.51 7.33
C LEU A 62 -14.34 -16.80 6.52
N THR A 63 -14.79 -16.73 5.27
CA THR A 63 -14.67 -17.80 4.30
C THR A 63 -13.64 -17.47 3.22
N MET A 64 -13.14 -18.49 2.52
CA MET A 64 -12.23 -18.29 1.39
C MET A 64 -12.88 -17.44 0.27
N SER A 65 -14.17 -17.65 0.01
CA SER A 65 -14.92 -16.89 -1.00
C SER A 65 -15.01 -15.40 -0.67
N GLU A 66 -15.26 -15.06 0.59
CA GLU A 66 -15.29 -13.66 1.04
C GLU A 66 -13.93 -13.00 0.96
N LEU A 67 -12.86 -13.73 1.29
CA LEU A 67 -11.49 -13.23 1.10
C LEU A 67 -11.15 -13.06 -0.39
N ASP A 68 -11.58 -13.98 -1.27
CA ASP A 68 -11.38 -13.86 -2.71
C ASP A 68 -12.05 -12.58 -3.26
N GLU A 69 -13.29 -12.33 -2.86
CA GLU A 69 -14.02 -11.12 -3.22
C GLU A 69 -13.37 -9.87 -2.64
N GLY A 70 -13.04 -9.86 -1.34
CA GLY A 70 -12.42 -8.73 -0.65
C GLY A 70 -11.09 -8.31 -1.29
N PHE A 71 -10.20 -9.26 -1.55
CA PHE A 71 -8.93 -8.99 -2.21
C PHE A 71 -9.12 -8.49 -3.66
N SER A 72 -10.07 -9.05 -4.40
CA SER A 72 -10.38 -8.59 -5.76
C SER A 72 -10.91 -7.15 -5.77
N ARG A 73 -11.82 -6.81 -4.86
CA ARG A 73 -12.35 -5.45 -4.68
C ARG A 73 -11.27 -4.46 -4.27
N TYR A 74 -10.36 -4.87 -3.38
CA TYR A 74 -9.21 -4.06 -3.00
C TYR A 74 -8.30 -3.76 -4.19
N GLU A 75 -7.91 -4.79 -4.98
CA GLU A 75 -7.09 -4.58 -6.18
C GLU A 75 -7.77 -3.65 -7.20
N ALA A 76 -9.08 -3.78 -7.40
CA ALA A 76 -9.84 -2.91 -8.29
C ALA A 76 -9.88 -1.45 -7.82
N LYS A 77 -9.94 -1.21 -6.49
CA LYS A 77 -9.88 0.14 -5.91
C LYS A 77 -8.52 0.79 -6.13
N MET A 78 -7.46 0.06 -5.81
CA MET A 78 -6.09 0.56 -6.04
C MET A 78 -5.86 0.88 -7.52
N GLY A 79 -6.35 0.01 -8.42
CA GLY A 79 -6.26 0.24 -9.86
C GLY A 79 -6.91 1.56 -10.30
N ARG A 80 -8.10 1.89 -9.80
CA ARG A 80 -8.79 3.16 -10.15
C ARG A 80 -8.03 4.38 -9.65
N THR A 81 -7.47 4.34 -8.45
CA THR A 81 -6.68 5.45 -7.90
C THR A 81 -5.45 5.69 -8.76
N PHE A 82 -4.73 4.65 -9.13
CA PHE A 82 -3.56 4.79 -10.01
C PHE A 82 -3.94 5.29 -11.40
N GLU A 83 -4.99 4.73 -12.03
CA GLU A 83 -5.45 5.21 -13.36
C GLU A 83 -5.79 6.70 -13.35
N ARG A 84 -6.30 7.22 -12.22
CA ARG A 84 -6.59 8.65 -12.06
C ARG A 84 -5.33 9.51 -12.00
N LEU A 85 -4.24 9.00 -11.41
CA LEU A 85 -2.98 9.74 -11.22
C LEU A 85 -2.08 9.70 -12.48
N ILE A 86 -2.16 8.64 -13.28
CA ILE A 86 -1.26 8.39 -14.40
C ILE A 86 -1.15 9.57 -15.37
N PRO A 87 -2.23 10.21 -15.85
CA PRO A 87 -2.11 11.29 -16.84
C PRO A 87 -1.30 12.48 -16.32
N ASP A 88 -1.52 12.90 -15.07
CA ASP A 88 -0.81 14.02 -14.48
C ASP A 88 0.64 13.66 -14.16
N ALA A 89 0.90 12.45 -13.65
CA ALA A 89 2.25 11.96 -13.46
C ALA A 89 3.04 11.90 -14.78
N ALA A 90 2.41 11.40 -15.85
CA ALA A 90 3.03 11.39 -17.17
C ALA A 90 3.30 12.80 -17.70
N LEU A 91 2.34 13.71 -17.58
CA LEU A 91 2.49 15.09 -18.00
C LEU A 91 3.60 15.83 -17.22
N PHE A 92 3.71 15.62 -15.92
CA PHE A 92 4.80 16.14 -15.10
C PHE A 92 6.16 15.68 -15.62
N LEU A 93 6.31 14.37 -15.84
CA LEU A 93 7.57 13.77 -16.27
C LEU A 93 8.00 14.16 -17.68
N THR A 94 7.10 14.63 -18.54
CA THR A 94 7.52 15.21 -19.85
C THR A 94 8.20 16.57 -19.72
N LYS A 95 8.13 17.21 -18.55
CA LYS A 95 8.62 18.58 -18.30
C LYS A 95 9.84 18.64 -17.37
N ILE A 96 10.33 17.48 -16.91
CA ILE A 96 11.53 17.44 -16.05
C ILE A 96 12.79 17.66 -16.88
N SER A 97 13.79 18.29 -16.26
CA SER A 97 15.09 18.54 -16.86
C SER A 97 16.03 17.32 -16.73
N PRO A 98 17.12 17.27 -17.52
CA PRO A 98 18.18 16.27 -17.33
C PRO A 98 18.77 16.27 -15.90
N GLU A 99 18.90 17.44 -15.29
CA GLU A 99 19.38 17.60 -13.91
C GLU A 99 18.42 16.93 -12.93
N GLN A 100 17.12 17.14 -13.11
CA GLN A 100 16.08 16.49 -12.30
C GLN A 100 16.08 14.97 -12.46
N ILE A 101 16.37 14.44 -13.64
CA ILE A 101 16.54 12.99 -13.85
C ILE A 101 17.77 12.48 -13.09
N ASN A 102 18.87 13.24 -13.07
CA ASN A 102 20.08 12.87 -12.33
C ASN A 102 19.83 12.92 -10.81
N ASN A 103 19.07 13.89 -10.32
CA ASN A 103 18.67 13.95 -8.92
C ASN A 103 17.82 12.72 -8.54
N LEU A 104 16.80 12.40 -9.34
CA LEU A 104 15.99 11.20 -9.16
C LEU A 104 16.85 9.92 -9.08
N GLU A 105 17.85 9.78 -9.95
CA GLU A 105 18.75 8.63 -9.93
C GLU A 105 19.56 8.55 -8.63
N ARG A 106 20.08 9.70 -8.16
CA ARG A 106 20.80 9.79 -6.88
C ARG A 106 19.92 9.38 -5.71
N GLU A 107 18.74 9.97 -5.58
CA GLU A 107 17.79 9.66 -4.51
C GLU A 107 17.37 8.18 -4.52
N MET A 108 17.14 7.62 -5.72
CA MET A 108 16.87 6.19 -5.86
C MET A 108 18.04 5.32 -5.39
N ALA A 109 19.28 5.74 -5.63
CA ALA A 109 20.47 5.03 -5.20
C ALA A 109 20.63 5.08 -3.68
N GLU A 110 20.48 6.26 -3.07
CA GLU A 110 20.53 6.46 -1.61
C GLU A 110 19.48 5.61 -0.89
N GLU A 111 18.22 5.64 -1.37
CA GLU A 111 17.18 4.77 -0.80
C GLU A 111 17.48 3.27 -0.96
N ASN A 112 18.14 2.89 -2.05
CA ASN A 112 18.54 1.49 -2.25
C ASN A 112 19.65 1.08 -1.29
N GLU A 113 20.62 1.96 -0.99
CA GLU A 113 21.66 1.75 0.01
C GLU A 113 21.07 1.60 1.40
N GLU A 114 20.18 2.52 1.83
CA GLU A 114 19.48 2.38 3.10
C GLU A 114 18.68 1.06 3.20
N MET A 115 18.07 0.65 2.08
CA MET A 115 17.32 -0.60 2.04
C MET A 115 18.25 -1.81 2.16
N MET A 116 19.45 -1.77 1.58
CA MET A 116 20.47 -2.81 1.71
C MET A 116 20.97 -2.89 3.17
N GLU A 117 21.28 -1.77 3.80
CA GLU A 117 21.66 -1.73 5.22
C GLU A 117 20.57 -2.36 6.11
N LYS A 118 19.31 -1.98 5.86
CA LYS A 118 18.17 -2.61 6.56
C LYS A 118 18.08 -4.12 6.31
N LEU A 119 18.51 -4.63 5.15
CA LEU A 119 18.51 -6.06 4.86
C LEU A 119 19.57 -6.82 5.67
N GLU A 120 20.69 -6.20 6.02
CA GLU A 120 21.73 -6.78 6.86
C GLU A 120 21.23 -7.06 8.29
N HIS A 121 20.31 -6.24 8.80
CA HIS A 121 19.69 -6.38 10.12
C HIS A 121 18.42 -7.25 10.11
N SER A 122 18.44 -8.37 9.41
CA SER A 122 17.24 -9.21 9.17
C SER A 122 16.63 -9.79 10.46
N GLU A 123 17.42 -10.14 11.45
CA GLU A 123 16.97 -10.71 12.73
C GLU A 123 16.24 -9.66 13.58
N GLU A 124 16.84 -8.48 13.73
CA GLU A 124 16.22 -7.34 14.47
C GLU A 124 14.90 -6.93 13.82
N ARG A 125 14.85 -6.84 12.49
CA ARG A 125 13.62 -6.56 11.76
C ARG A 125 12.57 -7.63 11.94
N LEU A 126 12.96 -8.89 12.00
CA LEU A 126 12.04 -10.00 12.25
C LEU A 126 11.45 -9.89 13.66
N GLN A 127 12.27 -9.64 14.66
CA GLN A 127 11.83 -9.44 16.05
C GLN A 127 10.85 -8.26 16.13
N LYS A 128 11.22 -7.08 15.59
CA LYS A 128 10.36 -5.90 15.57
C LYS A 128 9.02 -6.17 14.90
N ARG A 129 8.99 -6.87 13.76
CA ARG A 129 7.76 -7.27 13.08
C ARG A 129 6.89 -8.24 13.91
N GLN A 130 7.53 -9.08 14.73
CA GLN A 130 6.79 -9.96 15.64
C GLN A 130 6.15 -9.16 16.78
N GLU A 131 6.86 -8.19 17.34
CA GLU A 131 6.35 -7.30 18.38
C GLU A 131 5.20 -6.43 17.83
N GLU A 132 5.39 -5.77 16.69
CA GLU A 132 4.36 -4.97 16.02
C GLU A 132 3.11 -5.79 15.68
N PHE A 133 3.29 -7.04 15.26
CA PHE A 133 2.16 -7.94 15.02
C PHE A 133 1.30 -8.13 16.27
N TRP A 134 1.92 -8.34 17.44
CA TRP A 134 1.17 -8.55 18.67
C TRP A 134 0.40 -7.29 19.07
N VAL A 135 1.03 -6.12 19.02
CA VAL A 135 0.37 -4.84 19.29
C VAL A 135 -0.84 -4.67 18.37
N GLN A 136 -0.65 -4.84 17.06
CA GLN A 136 -1.75 -4.71 16.10
C GLN A 136 -2.87 -5.73 16.32
N MET A 137 -2.54 -6.97 16.66
CA MET A 137 -3.56 -8.00 16.90
C MET A 137 -4.33 -7.73 18.19
N GLU A 138 -3.68 -7.24 19.24
CA GLU A 138 -4.34 -6.86 20.49
C GLU A 138 -5.22 -5.63 20.32
N ASP A 139 -4.79 -4.64 19.53
CA ASP A 139 -5.63 -3.48 19.17
C ASP A 139 -6.91 -3.92 18.44
N TRP A 140 -6.78 -4.83 17.46
CA TRP A 140 -7.92 -5.27 16.65
C TRP A 140 -8.85 -6.28 17.34
N PHE A 141 -8.34 -7.13 18.21
CA PHE A 141 -9.08 -8.28 18.74
C PHE A 141 -9.14 -8.32 20.28
N GLY A 142 -8.48 -7.38 20.97
CA GLY A 142 -8.32 -7.42 22.40
C GLY A 142 -7.36 -8.52 22.87
N GLU A 143 -7.39 -8.80 24.16
CA GLU A 143 -6.46 -9.74 24.80
C GLU A 143 -6.60 -11.18 24.29
N PHE A 144 -5.46 -11.87 24.18
CA PHE A 144 -5.39 -13.28 23.84
C PHE A 144 -5.06 -14.13 25.05
N THR A 145 -5.77 -15.24 25.22
CA THR A 145 -5.44 -16.25 26.25
C THR A 145 -4.05 -16.86 26.00
N LYS A 146 -3.43 -17.39 27.05
CA LYS A 146 -2.13 -18.09 26.92
C LYS A 146 -2.17 -19.27 25.92
N ALA A 147 -3.31 -19.92 25.75
CA ALA A 147 -3.51 -20.98 24.77
C ALA A 147 -3.49 -20.43 23.34
N GLN A 148 -4.24 -19.35 23.08
CA GLN A 148 -4.26 -18.66 21.79
C GLN A 148 -2.87 -18.09 21.44
N GLN A 149 -2.21 -17.45 22.40
CA GLN A 149 -0.84 -16.92 22.18
C GLN A 149 0.13 -18.01 21.74
N ARG A 150 0.09 -19.21 22.34
CA ARG A 150 0.91 -20.34 21.91
C ARG A 150 0.60 -20.78 20.48
N GLN A 151 -0.69 -20.90 20.14
CA GLN A 151 -1.12 -21.29 18.79
C GLN A 151 -0.68 -20.25 17.74
N ILE A 152 -0.88 -18.96 18.03
CA ILE A 152 -0.51 -17.86 17.13
C ILE A 152 1.00 -17.82 16.92
N LYS A 153 1.81 -17.99 17.99
CA LYS A 153 3.28 -18.06 17.89
C LYS A 153 3.75 -19.19 16.98
N LEU A 154 3.14 -20.35 17.07
CA LEU A 154 3.45 -21.49 16.18
C LEU A 154 3.12 -21.15 14.71
N LEU A 155 1.96 -20.54 14.46
CA LEU A 155 1.60 -20.08 13.11
C LEU A 155 2.55 -18.99 12.60
N GLN A 156 2.90 -18.01 13.42
CA GLN A 156 3.86 -16.96 13.06
C GLN A 156 5.20 -17.55 12.64
N THR A 157 5.78 -18.45 13.45
CA THR A 157 7.07 -19.10 13.13
C THR A 157 6.99 -19.78 11.77
N LYS A 158 5.94 -20.56 11.52
CA LYS A 158 5.72 -21.19 10.21
C LYS A 158 5.58 -20.15 9.09
N TRP A 159 4.81 -19.09 9.29
CA TRP A 159 4.59 -18.07 8.26
C TRP A 159 5.85 -17.32 7.89
N TYR A 160 6.73 -17.05 8.85
CA TYR A 160 8.00 -16.37 8.59
C TYR A 160 8.98 -17.28 7.85
N THR A 161 9.08 -18.56 8.21
CA THR A 161 9.96 -19.51 7.53
C THR A 161 9.52 -19.81 6.08
N GLU A 162 8.19 -19.76 5.81
CA GLU A 162 7.64 -20.00 4.47
C GLU A 162 7.61 -18.75 3.58
N SER A 163 7.98 -17.58 4.09
CA SER A 163 7.91 -16.32 3.35
C SER A 163 9.27 -15.82 2.96
N ALA A 164 9.42 -15.38 1.72
CA ALA A 164 10.52 -14.49 1.38
C ALA A 164 10.42 -13.17 2.16
N ASP A 165 11.56 -12.55 2.44
CA ASP A 165 11.60 -11.24 3.08
C ASP A 165 10.94 -10.20 2.15
N PRO A 166 9.88 -9.49 2.59
CA PRO A 166 9.22 -8.48 1.77
C PRO A 166 10.15 -7.34 1.32
N LEU A 167 11.16 -7.03 2.14
CA LEU A 167 12.14 -5.99 1.81
C LEU A 167 13.06 -6.46 0.69
N ALA A 168 13.53 -7.72 0.73
CA ALA A 168 14.31 -8.31 -0.33
C ALA A 168 13.53 -8.40 -1.65
N GLU A 169 12.24 -8.79 -1.59
CA GLU A 169 11.37 -8.77 -2.76
C GLU A 169 11.17 -7.35 -3.33
N ARG A 170 11.06 -6.34 -2.45
CA ARG A 170 10.95 -4.93 -2.86
C ARG A 170 12.23 -4.47 -3.55
N MET A 171 13.39 -4.77 -2.98
CA MET A 171 14.70 -4.44 -3.57
C MET A 171 14.85 -5.05 -4.96
N GLU A 172 14.51 -6.32 -5.12
CA GLU A 172 14.61 -7.00 -6.43
C GLU A 172 13.67 -6.36 -7.48
N ARG A 173 12.49 -5.92 -7.10
CA ARG A 173 11.59 -5.16 -8.01
C ARG A 173 12.18 -3.82 -8.39
N ARG A 174 12.73 -3.05 -7.43
CA ARG A 174 13.37 -1.75 -7.69
C ARG A 174 14.56 -1.91 -8.64
N ARG A 175 15.42 -2.88 -8.37
CA ARG A 175 16.59 -3.20 -9.19
C ARG A 175 16.24 -3.49 -10.65
N LYS A 176 15.06 -4.05 -10.90
CA LYS A 176 14.57 -4.31 -12.27
C LYS A 176 13.91 -3.10 -12.90
N SER A 177 13.07 -2.38 -12.16
CA SER A 177 12.24 -1.31 -12.72
C SER A 177 12.94 0.04 -12.81
N GLN A 178 13.80 0.40 -11.86
CA GLN A 178 14.44 1.72 -11.83
C GLN A 178 15.34 1.99 -13.05
N PRO A 179 16.24 1.08 -13.47
CA PRO A 179 17.05 1.33 -14.66
C PRO A 179 16.21 1.50 -15.93
N GLN A 180 15.13 0.74 -16.06
CA GLN A 180 14.21 0.84 -17.20
C GLN A 180 13.49 2.18 -17.20
N PHE A 181 13.06 2.65 -16.03
CA PHE A 181 12.38 3.93 -15.87
C PHE A 181 13.32 5.12 -16.18
N LEU A 182 14.54 5.10 -15.64
CA LEU A 182 15.55 6.13 -15.91
C LEU A 182 15.95 6.16 -17.39
N ALA A 183 16.11 5.01 -18.03
CA ALA A 183 16.38 4.93 -19.47
C ALA A 183 15.21 5.51 -20.29
N LEU A 184 13.98 5.24 -19.91
CA LEU A 184 12.80 5.84 -20.55
C LEU A 184 12.84 7.37 -20.40
N LEU A 185 13.02 7.90 -19.19
CA LEU A 185 13.06 9.36 -18.97
C LEU A 185 14.15 10.04 -19.79
N ARG A 186 15.33 9.45 -19.88
CA ARG A 186 16.45 9.97 -20.69
C ARG A 186 16.21 9.94 -22.20
N SER A 187 15.24 9.15 -22.66
CA SER A 187 14.86 9.13 -24.08
C SER A 187 13.91 10.27 -24.49
N SER A 188 13.60 11.18 -23.57
CA SER A 188 12.64 12.28 -23.78
C SER A 188 11.27 11.78 -24.26
N PRO A 189 10.60 10.91 -23.48
CA PRO A 189 9.37 10.27 -23.89
C PRO A 189 8.21 11.25 -23.95
N ASP A 190 7.24 10.98 -24.82
CA ASP A 190 5.96 11.68 -24.79
C ASP A 190 5.06 11.16 -23.63
N SER A 191 3.97 11.88 -23.37
CA SER A 191 3.02 11.52 -22.29
C SER A 191 2.43 10.13 -22.50
N MET A 192 2.14 9.73 -23.73
CA MET A 192 1.54 8.42 -24.01
C MET A 192 2.51 7.27 -23.72
N GLN A 193 3.80 7.44 -24.00
CA GLN A 193 4.84 6.47 -23.67
C GLN A 193 4.97 6.29 -22.15
N LEU A 194 4.93 7.38 -21.38
CA LEU A 194 4.96 7.37 -19.92
C LEU A 194 3.70 6.74 -19.32
N GLU A 195 2.51 7.11 -19.83
CA GLU A 195 1.26 6.50 -19.40
C GLU A 195 1.24 4.98 -19.63
N ASN A 196 1.70 4.53 -20.80
CA ASN A 196 1.80 3.12 -21.12
C ASN A 196 2.79 2.40 -20.21
N TRP A 197 3.93 3.03 -19.90
CA TRP A 197 4.89 2.47 -18.95
C TRP A 197 4.27 2.31 -17.56
N PHE A 198 3.59 3.33 -17.03
CA PHE A 198 2.91 3.26 -15.73
C PHE A 198 1.84 2.17 -15.70
N ARG A 199 1.01 2.05 -16.73
CA ARG A 199 -0.01 1.00 -16.81
C ARG A 199 0.61 -0.39 -16.81
N GLN A 200 1.66 -0.62 -17.59
CA GLN A 200 2.39 -1.90 -17.61
C GLN A 200 3.03 -2.20 -16.24
N TRP A 201 3.63 -1.20 -15.62
CA TRP A 201 4.23 -1.33 -14.30
C TRP A 201 3.18 -1.70 -13.24
N ILE A 202 2.03 -1.02 -13.21
CA ILE A 202 0.93 -1.34 -12.32
C ILE A 202 0.36 -2.74 -12.61
N GLN A 203 0.18 -3.11 -13.85
CA GLN A 203 -0.26 -4.44 -14.23
C GLN A 203 0.69 -5.54 -13.74
N SER A 204 2.00 -5.28 -13.72
CA SER A 204 2.99 -6.22 -13.21
C SER A 204 2.81 -6.55 -11.71
N TRP A 205 2.08 -5.73 -10.98
CA TRP A 205 1.77 -5.95 -9.55
C TRP A 205 0.44 -6.68 -9.35
N GLN A 206 -0.42 -6.73 -10.35
CA GLN A 206 -1.73 -7.34 -10.20
C GLN A 206 -1.62 -8.87 -10.16
N SER A 207 -2.46 -9.50 -9.35
CA SER A 207 -2.45 -10.96 -9.20
C SER A 207 -2.80 -11.70 -10.48
N LYS A 208 -3.56 -11.06 -11.37
CA LYS A 208 -3.97 -11.64 -12.66
C LYS A 208 -2.82 -11.86 -13.62
N THR A 209 -1.82 -10.98 -13.59
CA THR A 209 -0.67 -10.96 -14.50
C THR A 209 0.63 -11.46 -13.89
N ASN A 210 0.69 -11.55 -12.55
CA ASN A 210 1.86 -11.96 -11.79
C ASN A 210 1.60 -13.27 -11.01
N PRO A 211 2.07 -14.44 -11.49
CA PRO A 211 1.87 -15.71 -10.81
C PRO A 211 2.43 -15.75 -9.38
N GLY A 212 3.59 -15.15 -9.14
CA GLY A 212 4.19 -15.08 -7.80
C GLY A 212 3.32 -14.29 -6.83
N ARG A 213 2.74 -13.16 -7.28
CA ARG A 213 1.76 -12.40 -6.48
C ARG A 213 0.49 -13.20 -6.21
N LYS A 214 -0.02 -13.93 -7.21
CA LYS A 214 -1.19 -14.81 -7.03
C LYS A 214 -0.94 -15.83 -5.94
N VAL A 215 0.19 -16.53 -5.97
CA VAL A 215 0.57 -17.50 -4.94
C VAL A 215 0.67 -16.83 -3.56
N ARG A 216 1.29 -15.65 -3.46
CA ARG A 216 1.40 -14.88 -2.22
C ARG A 216 0.03 -14.48 -1.65
N ILE A 217 -0.86 -13.99 -2.49
CA ILE A 217 -2.24 -13.63 -2.07
C ILE A 217 -2.97 -14.86 -1.55
N GLN A 218 -2.91 -16.00 -2.25
CA GLN A 218 -3.55 -17.23 -1.79
C GLN A 218 -2.97 -17.73 -0.45
N ARG A 219 -1.67 -17.61 -0.26
CA ARG A 219 -1.01 -17.92 1.02
C ARG A 219 -1.51 -16.99 2.14
N ASN A 220 -1.61 -15.68 1.87
CA ASN A 220 -2.09 -14.72 2.85
C ASN A 220 -3.56 -14.98 3.24
N LYS A 221 -4.44 -15.31 2.29
CA LYS A 221 -5.82 -15.69 2.58
C LYS A 221 -5.90 -16.90 3.49
N LYS A 222 -5.09 -17.93 3.23
CA LYS A 222 -5.01 -19.11 4.12
C LYS A 222 -4.55 -18.74 5.53
N ARG A 223 -3.60 -17.82 5.67
CA ARG A 223 -3.12 -17.32 6.98
C ARG A 223 -4.21 -16.56 7.73
N ILE A 224 -4.95 -15.72 7.04
CA ILE A 224 -6.10 -15.01 7.62
C ILE A 224 -7.12 -16.03 8.15
N LEU A 225 -7.49 -17.04 7.37
CA LEU A 225 -8.40 -18.08 7.83
C LEU A 225 -7.87 -18.89 9.02
N GLN A 226 -6.57 -19.24 9.01
CA GLN A 226 -5.94 -19.94 10.13
C GLN A 226 -5.97 -19.10 11.41
N PHE A 227 -5.75 -17.79 11.30
CA PHE A 227 -5.87 -16.88 12.43
C PHE A 227 -7.32 -16.70 12.87
N ASP A 228 -8.24 -16.52 11.93
CA ASP A 228 -9.66 -16.36 12.19
C ASP A 228 -10.26 -17.54 12.98
N MET A 229 -9.83 -18.78 12.71
CA MET A 229 -10.26 -19.96 13.47
C MET A 229 -9.85 -19.97 14.95
N ILE A 230 -8.88 -19.14 15.35
CA ILE A 230 -8.43 -19.02 16.75
C ILE A 230 -9.29 -18.02 17.54
N LEU A 231 -9.95 -17.10 16.83
CA LEU A 231 -10.71 -16.02 17.44
C LEU A 231 -12.00 -16.50 18.09
N THR A 232 -12.27 -15.95 19.28
CA THR A 232 -13.56 -16.12 19.96
C THR A 232 -14.62 -15.19 19.39
N PRO A 233 -15.93 -15.43 19.64
CA PRO A 233 -16.99 -14.49 19.26
C PRO A 233 -16.81 -13.08 19.86
N LEU A 234 -16.28 -12.97 21.09
CA LEU A 234 -16.02 -11.68 21.73
C LEU A 234 -14.88 -10.91 21.02
N GLN A 235 -13.85 -11.60 20.60
CA GLN A 235 -12.75 -11.00 19.83
C GLN A 235 -13.22 -10.55 18.45
N ARG A 236 -14.09 -11.28 17.78
CA ARG A 236 -14.72 -10.84 16.52
C ARG A 236 -15.56 -9.59 16.73
N LEU A 237 -16.32 -9.54 17.85
CA LEU A 237 -17.11 -8.36 18.20
C LEU A 237 -16.21 -7.14 18.48
N HIS A 238 -15.03 -7.34 19.07
CA HIS A 238 -14.04 -6.28 19.24
C HIS A 238 -13.59 -5.74 17.87
N ALA A 239 -13.20 -6.60 16.95
CA ALA A 239 -12.79 -6.20 15.60
C ALA A 239 -13.92 -5.46 14.83
N VAL A 240 -15.18 -5.84 15.07
CA VAL A 240 -16.35 -5.12 14.50
C VAL A 240 -16.43 -3.69 15.03
N ARG A 241 -16.13 -3.46 16.33
CA ARG A 241 -16.10 -2.10 16.91
C ARG A 241 -14.94 -1.27 16.36
N GLU A 242 -13.73 -1.86 16.24
CA GLU A 242 -12.61 -1.19 15.62
C GLU A 242 -12.93 -0.75 14.16
N LEU A 243 -13.71 -1.56 13.44
CA LEU A 243 -14.18 -1.18 12.10
C LEU A 243 -15.21 -0.03 12.16
N ASP A 244 -16.05 0.08 13.20
CA ASP A 244 -16.95 1.22 13.40
C ASP A 244 -16.15 2.52 13.56
N ASP A 245 -15.10 2.53 14.37
CA ASP A 245 -14.23 3.69 14.58
C ASP A 245 -13.55 4.15 13.28
N TRP A 246 -13.10 3.18 12.47
CA TRP A 246 -12.57 3.47 11.13
C TRP A 246 -13.62 4.05 10.18
N ILE A 247 -14.85 3.54 10.23
CA ILE A 247 -15.98 4.04 9.42
C ILE A 247 -16.34 5.48 9.83
N GLU A 248 -16.37 5.79 11.13
CA GLU A 248 -16.58 7.14 11.64
C GLU A 248 -15.47 8.10 11.22
N THR A 249 -14.21 7.64 11.25
CA THR A 249 -13.08 8.42 10.76
C THR A 249 -13.22 8.77 9.28
N LEU A 250 -13.68 7.81 8.45
CA LEU A 250 -13.97 8.07 7.04
C LEU A 250 -15.14 9.05 6.86
N ASP A 251 -16.18 8.96 7.68
CA ASP A 251 -17.31 9.91 7.63
C ASP A 251 -16.86 11.33 7.94
N THR A 252 -16.06 11.48 8.97
CA THR A 252 -15.47 12.78 9.33
C THR A 252 -14.64 13.34 8.18
N ALA A 253 -13.83 12.51 7.51
CA ALA A 253 -13.02 12.93 6.37
C ALA A 253 -13.85 13.27 5.12
N ILE A 254 -15.05 12.71 4.97
CA ILE A 254 -15.97 13.01 3.86
C ILE A 254 -16.72 14.34 4.11
N VAL A 255 -17.13 14.61 5.36
CA VAL A 255 -18.07 15.72 5.68
C VAL A 255 -17.34 17.03 5.98
N ASN A 256 -16.14 17.02 6.53
CA ASN A 256 -15.46 18.20 7.08
C ASN A 256 -14.77 19.10 6.03
N HIS A 257 -15.42 19.30 4.84
CA HIS A 257 -14.99 20.38 3.91
C HIS A 257 -16.11 20.85 3.01
#